data_d7b46accf9867661209b9904f346b08f
#
_entry.id   d7b46accf9867661209b9904f346b08f
#
_cell.length_a   1.000
_cell.length_b   1.000
_cell.length_c   1.000
_cell.angle_alpha   90.00
_cell.angle_beta   90.00
_cell.angle_gamma   90.00
#
_symmetry.space_group_name_H-M   'P 1'
#
loop_
_entity.id
_entity.type
_entity.pdbx_description
1 polymer ?
#
loop_
_entity_poly.entity_id
_entity_poly.type
_entity_poly.pdbx_seq_one_letter_code
_entity_poly.pdbx_strand_id
1 'polypeptide(L)'
;MASGWRKLLEEESEHQWLAIGLFFVFIIIGGFLIGGTTSLEGMVLGTDPSNELEFEDGEFLIEIEYHKDASWSEAHSGILRTQTGFKMYQQMGLDDIDDILPENDPAIEDITLFTADSDGIVTFSSSMNTLSTYRDGMISNQTLDDGYGSEFGIHALALDSSSMLKNKLLITSEDGGSGLRGLNGQGTITTSSAFQDSLIWDDVVYLSQSTFLAVGTFTVQSSPTQSPATPTSQIVLAHIYWDGGSTAPQVLRQAMGNGSEIHSLSRTYDGGAVVATNQEFYIVSINSVQMQPLASTTMVYECEHNRAWLFGERGSESILRVDVSTGESTSKNLPYPLPLQSTAGMIEGDVLYIHGFNSNGKADRVSLDLTLEGSLSSGRGFLNFAFIIVGVIMMVTQAYLMVEKATHLKKA
;
A
#
# COMPACT_ATOMS: atom_id res chain seq x y z
N MET A 1 -55.38 4.20 -49.66
CA MET A 1 -53.90 4.24 -49.78
C MET A 1 -53.14 4.51 -48.45
N ALA A 2 -53.84 4.55 -47.29
CA ALA A 2 -53.18 4.80 -45.99
C ALA A 2 -52.72 3.55 -45.22
N SER A 3 -53.00 2.34 -45.71
CA SER A 3 -52.70 1.11 -44.97
C SER A 3 -51.27 0.53 -45.21
N GLY A 4 -50.66 0.88 -46.35
CA GLY A 4 -49.33 0.36 -46.69
C GLY A 4 -48.19 0.99 -45.88
N TRP A 5 -48.31 2.29 -45.61
CA TRP A 5 -47.31 3.01 -44.84
C TRP A 5 -47.26 2.66 -43.35
N ARG A 6 -48.40 2.35 -42.76
CA ARG A 6 -48.46 1.88 -41.37
C ARG A 6 -47.84 0.51 -41.21
N LYS A 7 -48.07 -0.42 -42.15
CA LYS A 7 -47.43 -1.74 -42.13
C LYS A 7 -45.91 -1.64 -42.30
N LEU A 8 -45.41 -0.81 -43.22
CA LEU A 8 -43.99 -0.59 -43.40
C LEU A 8 -43.33 0.06 -42.16
N LEU A 9 -43.99 0.99 -41.52
CA LEU A 9 -43.50 1.60 -40.28
C LEU A 9 -43.59 0.64 -39.08
N GLU A 10 -44.57 -0.24 -39.03
CA GLU A 10 -44.68 -1.29 -38.01
C GLU A 10 -43.60 -2.38 -38.18
N GLU A 11 -43.40 -2.90 -39.39
CA GLU A 11 -42.37 -3.89 -39.68
C GLU A 11 -40.95 -3.31 -39.47
N GLU A 12 -40.67 -2.09 -39.92
CA GLU A 12 -39.37 -1.44 -39.70
C GLU A 12 -39.15 -1.09 -38.23
N SER A 13 -40.19 -0.74 -37.46
CA SER A 13 -40.03 -0.47 -36.03
C SER A 13 -39.67 -1.71 -35.24
N GLU A 14 -40.20 -2.87 -35.56
CA GLU A 14 -39.89 -4.13 -34.91
C GLU A 14 -38.40 -4.50 -35.11
N HIS A 15 -37.86 -4.36 -36.32
CA HIS A 15 -36.45 -4.64 -36.60
C HIS A 15 -35.51 -3.66 -35.93
N GLN A 16 -35.88 -2.41 -35.81
CA GLN A 16 -35.08 -1.40 -35.09
C GLN A 16 -35.05 -1.66 -33.59
N TRP A 17 -36.20 -2.01 -33.00
CA TRP A 17 -36.27 -2.38 -31.59
C TRP A 17 -35.49 -3.66 -31.29
N LEU A 18 -35.54 -4.63 -32.20
CA LEU A 18 -34.74 -5.86 -32.10
C LEU A 18 -33.24 -5.58 -32.15
N ALA A 19 -32.80 -4.68 -33.05
CA ALA A 19 -31.40 -4.30 -33.15
C ALA A 19 -30.91 -3.54 -31.92
N ILE A 20 -31.74 -2.63 -31.38
CA ILE A 20 -31.46 -1.93 -30.15
C ILE A 20 -31.42 -2.89 -28.96
N GLY A 21 -32.38 -3.82 -28.87
CA GLY A 21 -32.42 -4.84 -27.85
C GLY A 21 -31.17 -5.74 -27.87
N LEU A 22 -30.76 -6.20 -29.05
CA LEU A 22 -29.53 -6.98 -29.25
C LEU A 22 -28.28 -6.22 -28.85
N PHE A 23 -28.23 -4.92 -29.14
CA PHE A 23 -27.11 -4.07 -28.71
C PHE A 23 -27.01 -3.95 -27.18
N PHE A 24 -28.14 -3.76 -26.50
CA PHE A 24 -28.15 -3.75 -25.03
C PHE A 24 -27.76 -5.10 -24.43
N VAL A 25 -28.27 -6.20 -24.98
CA VAL A 25 -27.87 -7.55 -24.55
C VAL A 25 -26.36 -7.76 -24.76
N PHE A 26 -25.83 -7.33 -25.88
CA PHE A 26 -24.37 -7.39 -26.15
C PHE A 26 -23.56 -6.59 -25.13
N ILE A 27 -23.98 -5.36 -24.80
CA ILE A 27 -23.31 -4.53 -23.79
C ILE A 27 -23.35 -5.20 -22.40
N ILE A 28 -24.52 -5.72 -22.01
CA ILE A 28 -24.68 -6.39 -20.72
C ILE A 28 -23.79 -7.64 -20.65
N ILE A 29 -23.83 -8.51 -21.65
CA ILE A 29 -22.98 -9.72 -21.68
C ILE A 29 -21.51 -9.34 -21.71
N GLY A 30 -21.13 -8.37 -22.54
CA GLY A 30 -19.75 -7.88 -22.61
C GLY A 30 -19.27 -7.30 -21.28
N GLY A 31 -20.11 -6.54 -20.59
CA GLY A 31 -19.83 -6.01 -19.26
C GLY A 31 -19.55 -7.13 -18.25
N PHE A 32 -20.38 -8.18 -18.24
CA PHE A 32 -20.17 -9.34 -17.37
C PHE A 32 -18.87 -10.11 -17.71
N LEU A 33 -18.59 -10.33 -18.99
CA LEU A 33 -17.37 -11.02 -19.42
C LEU A 33 -16.11 -10.23 -19.07
N ILE A 34 -16.12 -8.92 -19.29
CA ILE A 34 -15.01 -8.03 -18.94
C ILE A 34 -14.86 -7.93 -17.42
N GLY A 35 -15.96 -7.82 -16.67
CA GLY A 35 -15.96 -7.85 -15.21
C GLY A 35 -15.34 -9.12 -14.64
N GLY A 36 -15.68 -10.28 -15.23
CA GLY A 36 -15.09 -11.57 -14.84
C GLY A 36 -13.59 -11.70 -15.08
N THR A 37 -12.99 -10.83 -15.92
CA THR A 37 -11.52 -10.83 -16.12
C THR A 37 -10.75 -10.13 -14.99
N THR A 38 -11.44 -9.49 -14.07
CA THR A 38 -10.82 -8.75 -12.95
C THR A 38 -11.15 -9.36 -11.60
N SER A 39 -11.88 -10.47 -11.54
CA SER A 39 -12.23 -11.13 -10.28
C SER A 39 -11.10 -12.00 -9.76
N LEU A 40 -10.94 -11.98 -8.44
CA LEU A 40 -10.14 -12.95 -7.67
C LEU A 40 -11.11 -14.02 -7.14
N GLU A 41 -10.73 -15.29 -7.20
CA GLU A 41 -11.62 -16.39 -6.80
C GLU A 41 -11.20 -17.09 -5.52
N GLY A 42 -10.04 -16.80 -4.95
CA GLY A 42 -9.44 -17.54 -3.85
C GLY A 42 -9.51 -16.85 -2.48
N MET A 43 -10.63 -16.21 -2.13
CA MET A 43 -10.75 -15.52 -0.84
C MET A 43 -11.30 -16.45 0.25
N VAL A 44 -10.56 -16.61 1.35
CA VAL A 44 -10.95 -17.41 2.51
C VAL A 44 -10.98 -16.53 3.75
N LEU A 45 -12.05 -16.71 4.54
CA LEU A 45 -12.23 -16.04 5.84
C LEU A 45 -11.68 -16.90 6.97
N GLY A 46 -11.05 -16.26 7.94
CA GLY A 46 -10.55 -16.91 9.14
C GLY A 46 -9.17 -17.56 8.95
N THR A 47 -8.81 -18.41 9.88
CA THR A 47 -7.56 -19.15 9.85
C THR A 47 -7.66 -20.29 8.84
N ASP A 48 -6.90 -20.21 7.76
CA ASP A 48 -6.65 -21.37 6.93
C ASP A 48 -5.81 -22.37 7.74
N PRO A 49 -6.28 -23.61 7.94
CA PRO A 49 -5.51 -24.61 8.68
C PRO A 49 -4.20 -25.04 7.95
N SER A 50 -4.02 -24.68 6.69
CA SER A 50 -2.76 -24.89 5.97
C SER A 50 -1.72 -23.80 6.23
N ASN A 51 -2.00 -22.88 7.14
CA ASN A 51 -1.25 -21.65 7.32
C ASN A 51 -0.15 -21.81 8.34
N GLU A 52 1.07 -21.57 7.91
CA GLU A 52 2.28 -21.65 8.72
C GLU A 52 2.38 -20.50 9.75
N LEU A 53 1.60 -19.43 9.56
CA LEU A 53 1.47 -18.34 10.52
C LEU A 53 0.48 -18.72 11.62
N GLU A 54 0.94 -19.39 12.65
CA GLU A 54 0.12 -19.71 13.81
C GLU A 54 -0.03 -18.48 14.71
N PHE A 55 -1.19 -17.83 14.63
CA PHE A 55 -1.64 -16.87 15.64
C PHE A 55 -2.50 -17.57 16.67
N GLU A 56 -2.35 -17.18 17.93
CA GLU A 56 -3.22 -17.67 18.99
C GLU A 56 -4.67 -17.18 18.80
N ASP A 57 -5.62 -17.90 19.42
CA ASP A 57 -7.04 -17.57 19.27
C ASP A 57 -7.32 -16.15 19.83
N GLY A 58 -7.71 -15.23 18.97
CA GLY A 58 -7.91 -13.82 19.30
C GLY A 58 -6.70 -12.92 19.11
N GLU A 59 -5.55 -13.45 18.75
CA GLU A 59 -4.37 -12.68 18.40
C GLU A 59 -4.54 -11.99 17.04
N PHE A 60 -4.10 -10.76 16.94
CA PHE A 60 -4.13 -9.99 15.66
C PHE A 60 -2.82 -9.26 15.42
N LEU A 61 -2.53 -9.12 14.15
CA LEU A 61 -1.38 -8.36 13.68
C LEU A 61 -1.66 -6.86 13.76
N ILE A 62 -0.79 -6.13 14.47
CA ILE A 62 -0.86 -4.68 14.57
C ILE A 62 -0.02 -4.04 13.46
N GLU A 63 1.19 -4.56 13.26
CA GLU A 63 2.20 -3.96 12.39
C GLU A 63 3.08 -5.05 11.80
N ILE A 64 3.59 -4.82 10.61
CA ILE A 64 4.54 -5.69 9.92
C ILE A 64 5.61 -4.85 9.27
N GLU A 65 6.86 -5.19 9.56
CA GLU A 65 8.03 -4.67 8.90
C GLU A 65 8.66 -5.75 8.04
N TYR A 66 8.81 -5.47 6.75
CA TYR A 66 9.50 -6.34 5.82
C TYR A 66 10.90 -5.85 5.54
N HIS A 67 11.84 -6.75 5.67
CA HIS A 67 13.17 -6.54 5.21
C HIS A 67 13.53 -7.56 4.13
N LYS A 68 13.97 -7.07 2.98
CA LYS A 68 14.51 -7.94 1.93
C LYS A 68 16.03 -7.96 2.05
N ASP A 69 16.60 -9.17 2.02
CA ASP A 69 18.03 -9.38 1.92
C ASP A 69 18.63 -8.61 0.73
N ALA A 70 19.84 -8.09 0.91
CA ALA A 70 20.59 -7.40 -0.14
C ALA A 70 20.89 -8.29 -1.36
N SER A 71 20.82 -9.60 -1.23
CA SER A 71 20.98 -10.55 -2.34
C SER A 71 19.76 -10.67 -3.23
N TRP A 72 18.61 -10.10 -2.82
CA TRP A 72 17.33 -10.19 -3.54
C TRP A 72 16.90 -11.64 -3.87
N SER A 73 17.50 -12.62 -3.23
CA SER A 73 16.96 -13.97 -3.22
C SER A 73 15.61 -13.94 -2.49
N GLU A 74 14.77 -14.90 -2.73
CA GLU A 74 13.37 -14.97 -2.31
C GLU A 74 13.11 -14.85 -0.79
N ALA A 75 14.14 -14.64 0.00
CA ALA A 75 14.08 -14.51 1.44
C ALA A 75 13.51 -13.16 1.87
N HIS A 76 12.31 -13.17 2.37
CA HIS A 76 11.76 -12.06 3.15
C HIS A 76 11.96 -12.38 4.62
N SER A 77 12.48 -11.43 5.38
CA SER A 77 12.30 -11.42 6.81
C SER A 77 11.39 -10.27 7.20
N GLY A 78 10.56 -10.48 8.17
CA GLY A 78 9.64 -9.47 8.68
C GLY A 78 9.48 -9.60 10.18
N ILE A 79 9.13 -8.51 10.82
CA ILE A 79 8.69 -8.51 12.20
C ILE A 79 7.21 -8.31 12.22
N LEU A 80 6.54 -9.18 12.94
CA LEU A 80 5.12 -9.13 13.19
C LEU A 80 4.93 -8.65 14.61
N ARG A 81 4.23 -7.54 14.78
CA ARG A 81 3.80 -7.07 16.07
C ARG A 81 2.35 -7.47 16.30
N THR A 82 2.11 -8.26 17.35
CA THR A 82 0.76 -8.63 17.80
C THR A 82 0.45 -7.92 19.12
N GLN A 83 -0.77 -8.07 19.63
CA GLN A 83 -1.09 -7.54 20.96
C GLN A 83 -0.39 -8.28 22.12
N THR A 84 0.14 -9.47 21.87
CA THR A 84 0.77 -10.30 22.89
C THR A 84 2.29 -10.36 22.79
N GLY A 85 2.89 -9.95 21.63
CA GLY A 85 4.32 -10.05 21.44
C GLY A 85 4.80 -9.66 20.06
N PHE A 86 6.04 -10.00 19.79
CA PHE A 86 6.68 -9.89 18.50
C PHE A 86 7.01 -11.27 17.98
N LYS A 87 6.78 -11.48 16.68
CA LYS A 87 7.14 -12.71 15.98
C LYS A 87 8.06 -12.36 14.83
N MET A 88 9.10 -13.11 14.61
CA MET A 88 9.98 -12.95 13.46
C MET A 88 9.55 -13.90 12.37
N TYR A 89 9.31 -13.35 11.17
CA TYR A 89 9.01 -14.09 9.96
C TYR A 89 10.24 -14.19 9.08
N GLN A 90 10.59 -15.41 8.67
CA GLN A 90 11.71 -15.66 7.76
C GLN A 90 11.27 -16.62 6.65
N GLN A 91 11.18 -16.13 5.45
CA GLN A 91 10.73 -16.94 4.30
C GLN A 91 11.75 -18.02 3.88
N MET A 92 13.03 -17.86 4.17
CA MET A 92 14.05 -18.87 3.82
C MET A 92 14.04 -20.12 4.71
N GLY A 93 13.36 -20.09 5.77
CA GLY A 93 13.37 -21.20 6.70
C GLY A 93 12.04 -21.87 6.83
N LEU A 94 11.09 -21.43 6.09
CA LEU A 94 9.75 -22.01 5.99
C LEU A 94 9.18 -22.31 7.33
N ASP A 95 9.20 -22.15 8.38
CA ASP A 95 8.39 -22.72 9.46
C ASP A 95 8.51 -22.03 10.82
N ASP A 96 9.47 -21.11 11.00
CA ASP A 96 9.70 -20.61 12.35
C ASP A 96 9.32 -19.14 12.49
N ILE A 97 8.09 -18.91 12.95
CA ILE A 97 7.75 -17.67 13.62
C ILE A 97 8.11 -17.86 15.08
N ASP A 98 9.28 -17.36 15.44
CA ASP A 98 9.73 -17.40 16.82
C ASP A 98 9.27 -16.14 17.56
N ASP A 99 8.81 -16.31 18.80
CA ASP A 99 8.61 -15.22 19.72
C ASP A 99 9.94 -14.54 20.03
N ILE A 100 10.07 -13.28 19.67
CA ILE A 100 11.35 -12.57 19.70
C ILE A 100 11.66 -12.02 21.09
N LEU A 101 10.65 -11.75 21.91
CA LEU A 101 10.83 -11.21 23.25
C LEU A 101 10.61 -12.28 24.31
N PRO A 102 11.54 -12.41 25.28
CA PRO A 102 11.32 -13.26 26.44
C PRO A 102 10.10 -12.77 27.24
N GLU A 103 9.34 -13.72 27.81
CA GLU A 103 8.08 -13.48 28.57
C GLU A 103 8.13 -12.41 29.68
N ASN A 104 9.28 -11.85 30.00
CA ASN A 104 9.46 -10.90 31.12
C ASN A 104 10.07 -9.55 30.69
N ASP A 105 10.11 -9.23 29.41
CA ASP A 105 10.64 -7.95 28.94
C ASP A 105 9.59 -6.83 28.89
N PRO A 106 10.02 -5.56 28.68
CA PRO A 106 9.15 -4.40 28.87
C PRO A 106 7.83 -4.60 28.16
N ALA A 107 6.76 -4.10 28.78
CA ALA A 107 5.42 -4.24 28.26
C ALA A 107 5.41 -3.89 26.77
N ILE A 108 4.87 -4.79 25.95
CA ILE A 108 4.81 -4.65 24.49
C ILE A 108 4.19 -3.30 24.06
N GLU A 109 3.31 -2.78 24.91
CA GLU A 109 2.67 -1.49 24.78
C GLU A 109 3.67 -0.32 24.76
N ASP A 110 4.84 -0.48 25.36
CA ASP A 110 5.90 0.54 25.42
C ASP A 110 6.85 0.51 24.20
N ILE A 111 6.74 -0.50 23.33
CA ILE A 111 7.60 -0.62 22.16
C ILE A 111 6.99 0.16 21.00
N THR A 112 7.68 1.22 20.61
CA THR A 112 7.18 2.17 19.59
C THR A 112 7.73 1.93 18.20
N LEU A 113 8.81 1.14 18.08
CA LEU A 113 9.49 0.96 16.81
C LEU A 113 10.24 -0.36 16.75
N PHE A 114 10.29 -0.96 15.56
CA PHE A 114 11.17 -2.08 15.25
C PHE A 114 11.58 -2.08 13.78
N THR A 115 12.69 -2.75 13.48
CA THR A 115 13.11 -3.14 12.15
C THR A 115 13.88 -4.45 12.24
N ALA A 116 13.79 -5.29 11.22
CA ALA A 116 14.59 -6.49 11.08
C ALA A 116 15.68 -6.29 10.03
N ASP A 117 16.83 -6.89 10.21
CA ASP A 117 17.83 -7.01 9.16
C ASP A 117 17.99 -8.47 8.71
N SER A 118 18.68 -8.69 7.58
CA SER A 118 18.90 -10.01 6.99
C SER A 118 19.60 -11.01 7.92
N ASP A 119 20.26 -10.52 8.97
CA ASP A 119 20.97 -11.37 9.95
C ASP A 119 20.07 -11.78 11.12
N GLY A 120 18.75 -11.52 11.04
CA GLY A 120 17.81 -11.78 12.11
C GLY A 120 17.96 -10.85 13.32
N ILE A 121 18.56 -9.68 13.11
CA ILE A 121 18.71 -8.67 14.14
C ILE A 121 17.47 -7.79 14.15
N VAL A 122 16.79 -7.72 15.28
CA VAL A 122 15.64 -6.85 15.50
C VAL A 122 16.09 -5.62 16.27
N THR A 123 15.73 -4.44 15.78
CA THR A 123 15.99 -3.17 16.45
C THR A 123 14.67 -2.50 16.80
N PHE A 124 14.52 -2.06 18.04
CA PHE A 124 13.31 -1.41 18.56
C PHE A 124 13.66 -0.36 19.61
N SER A 125 12.68 0.46 19.99
CA SER A 125 12.80 1.43 21.07
C SER A 125 11.68 1.23 22.09
N SER A 126 12.05 1.05 23.35
CA SER A 126 11.13 0.86 24.47
C SER A 126 11.14 2.02 25.47
N SER A 127 12.03 2.99 25.31
CA SER A 127 12.14 4.15 26.17
C SER A 127 12.87 5.30 25.48
N MET A 128 12.76 6.51 26.04
CA MET A 128 13.46 7.68 25.51
C MET A 128 14.96 7.46 25.43
N ASN A 129 15.57 7.96 24.38
CA ASN A 129 17.00 7.89 24.08
C ASN A 129 17.60 6.46 24.06
N THR A 130 16.77 5.43 24.04
CA THR A 130 17.25 4.06 24.08
C THR A 130 16.87 3.30 22.81
N LEU A 131 17.87 2.76 22.17
CA LEU A 131 17.73 1.83 21.07
C LEU A 131 18.12 0.43 21.54
N SER A 132 17.19 -0.50 21.42
CA SER A 132 17.37 -1.88 21.83
C SER A 132 17.59 -2.76 20.60
N THR A 133 18.47 -3.72 20.71
CA THR A 133 18.75 -4.68 19.64
C THR A 133 18.63 -6.08 20.22
N TYR A 134 17.79 -6.90 19.61
CA TYR A 134 17.64 -8.31 19.92
C TYR A 134 18.42 -9.14 18.90
N ARG A 135 19.20 -10.10 19.39
CA ARG A 135 19.94 -11.06 18.58
C ARG A 135 20.17 -12.34 19.39
N ASP A 136 19.90 -13.49 18.81
CA ASP A 136 20.18 -14.81 19.39
C ASP A 136 19.67 -14.96 20.84
N GLY A 137 18.47 -14.49 21.14
CA GLY A 137 17.87 -14.56 22.48
C GLY A 137 18.41 -13.52 23.48
N MET A 138 19.23 -12.56 23.03
CA MET A 138 19.81 -11.52 23.90
C MET A 138 19.39 -10.12 23.46
N ILE A 139 18.97 -9.30 24.42
CA ILE A 139 18.73 -7.88 24.21
C ILE A 139 19.95 -7.08 24.65
N SER A 140 20.38 -6.16 23.80
CA SER A 140 21.39 -5.17 24.12
C SER A 140 20.81 -3.77 23.97
N ASN A 141 20.95 -2.96 25.00
CA ASN A 141 20.45 -1.59 25.02
C ASN A 141 21.57 -0.60 24.77
N GLN A 142 21.34 0.36 23.90
CA GLN A 142 22.22 1.47 23.60
C GLN A 142 21.51 2.78 23.94
N THR A 143 22.01 3.49 24.96
CA THR A 143 21.56 4.85 25.23
C THR A 143 22.21 5.80 24.24
N LEU A 144 21.40 6.59 23.55
CA LEU A 144 21.84 7.57 22.57
C LEU A 144 22.04 8.92 23.28
N ASP A 145 23.23 9.49 23.12
CA ASP A 145 23.60 10.81 23.66
C ASP A 145 24.06 11.71 22.51
N ASP A 146 23.36 12.80 22.30
CA ASP A 146 23.68 13.81 21.28
C ASP A 146 24.75 14.81 21.75
N GLY A 147 25.25 14.65 22.97
CA GLY A 147 26.22 15.57 23.61
C GLY A 147 25.63 16.86 24.13
N TYR A 148 24.31 17.06 24.00
CA TYR A 148 23.60 18.25 24.51
C TYR A 148 22.65 17.92 25.66
N GLY A 149 22.50 16.63 25.98
CA GLY A 149 21.60 16.15 27.03
C GLY A 149 20.12 16.25 26.67
N SER A 150 19.80 16.23 25.38
CA SER A 150 18.42 16.24 24.91
C SER A 150 17.75 14.92 25.23
N GLU A 151 16.50 14.96 25.70
CA GLU A 151 15.63 13.80 25.81
C GLU A 151 14.74 13.75 24.57
N PHE A 152 14.72 12.61 23.87
CA PHE A 152 13.93 12.42 22.69
C PHE A 152 13.37 10.98 22.60
N GLY A 153 12.14 10.86 22.15
CA GLY A 153 11.57 9.58 21.74
C GLY A 153 12.00 9.21 20.33
N ILE A 154 12.09 7.91 20.03
CA ILE A 154 12.35 7.41 18.69
C ILE A 154 11.03 6.87 18.12
N HIS A 155 10.58 7.40 16.98
CA HIS A 155 9.32 7.03 16.36
C HIS A 155 9.48 6.12 15.15
N ALA A 156 10.52 6.38 14.35
CA ALA A 156 10.79 5.58 13.18
C ALA A 156 12.30 5.51 12.91
N LEU A 157 12.73 4.47 12.25
CA LEU A 157 14.10 4.35 11.81
C LEU A 157 14.20 3.62 10.47
N ALA A 158 15.17 4.00 9.67
CA ALA A 158 15.54 3.28 8.47
C ALA A 158 17.02 2.93 8.49
N LEU A 159 17.32 1.69 8.08
CA LEU A 159 18.69 1.18 7.99
C LEU A 159 19.23 1.37 6.56
N ASP A 160 20.42 2.00 6.42
CA ASP A 160 21.18 1.96 5.18
C ASP A 160 21.79 0.55 5.00
N SER A 161 21.05 -0.30 4.29
CA SER A 161 21.45 -1.67 4.02
C SER A 161 22.66 -1.79 3.09
N SER A 162 23.02 -0.73 2.37
CA SER A 162 24.20 -0.71 1.49
C SER A 162 25.51 -0.37 2.22
N SER A 163 25.39 0.22 3.42
CA SER A 163 26.55 0.62 4.21
C SER A 163 27.08 -0.55 5.06
N MET A 164 28.36 -0.85 4.93
CA MET A 164 29.03 -1.78 5.85
C MET A 164 28.95 -1.32 7.31
N LEU A 165 28.72 -0.05 7.55
CA LEU A 165 28.62 0.56 8.87
C LEU A 165 27.21 0.52 9.43
N LYS A 166 26.21 0.01 8.68
CA LYS A 166 24.80 -0.07 9.10
C LYS A 166 24.30 1.25 9.70
N ASN A 167 24.50 2.35 8.97
CA ASN A 167 24.01 3.66 9.34
C ASN A 167 22.47 3.68 9.39
N LYS A 168 21.91 4.40 10.36
CA LYS A 168 20.45 4.50 10.56
C LYS A 168 20.02 5.95 10.53
N LEU A 169 18.91 6.24 9.86
CA LEU A 169 18.22 7.51 9.97
C LEU A 169 17.05 7.32 10.94
N LEU A 170 16.97 8.18 11.93
CA LEU A 170 15.94 8.16 12.99
C LEU A 170 14.97 9.31 12.80
N ILE A 171 13.70 9.05 13.03
CA ILE A 171 12.70 10.08 13.34
C ILE A 171 12.58 10.14 14.85
N THR A 172 12.78 11.35 15.41
CA THR A 172 12.73 11.57 16.85
C THR A 172 11.69 12.61 17.21
N SER A 173 11.05 12.43 18.36
CA SER A 173 10.18 13.44 18.96
C SER A 173 10.91 14.14 20.09
N GLU A 174 10.79 15.45 20.10
CA GLU A 174 11.26 16.34 21.16
C GLU A 174 10.13 17.29 21.55
N ASP A 175 10.29 18.05 22.63
CA ASP A 175 9.31 19.04 23.05
C ASP A 175 8.94 19.99 21.89
N GLY A 176 7.76 19.76 21.31
CA GLY A 176 7.16 20.62 20.30
C GLY A 176 7.28 20.20 18.85
N GLY A 177 7.84 19.04 18.52
CA GLY A 177 7.90 18.57 17.12
C GLY A 177 8.63 17.27 16.90
N SER A 178 8.82 16.90 15.65
CA SER A 178 9.62 15.76 15.24
C SER A 178 10.85 16.19 14.45
N GLY A 179 11.96 15.48 14.60
CA GLY A 179 13.21 15.76 13.93
C GLY A 179 13.84 14.54 13.30
N LEU A 180 14.84 14.76 12.47
CA LEU A 180 15.61 13.72 11.83
C LEU A 180 17.03 13.69 12.41
N ARG A 181 17.48 12.54 12.86
CA ARG A 181 18.81 12.31 13.39
C ARG A 181 19.49 11.15 12.67
N GLY A 182 20.76 11.27 12.44
CA GLY A 182 21.58 10.16 11.92
C GLY A 182 22.27 9.41 13.06
N LEU A 183 22.25 8.10 13.03
CA LEU A 183 23.00 7.22 13.93
C LEU A 183 23.96 6.39 13.10
N ASN A 184 25.27 6.63 13.23
CA ASN A 184 26.24 5.86 12.48
C ASN A 184 26.49 4.49 13.13
N GLY A 185 27.10 3.59 12.39
CA GLY A 185 27.40 2.24 12.88
C GLY A 185 28.42 2.16 14.03
N GLN A 186 29.01 3.28 14.43
CA GLN A 186 29.86 3.40 15.61
C GLN A 186 29.08 3.85 16.85
N GLY A 187 27.79 4.08 16.71
CA GLY A 187 26.92 4.51 17.79
C GLY A 187 26.91 6.02 18.05
N THR A 188 27.49 6.81 17.14
CA THR A 188 27.44 8.28 17.26
C THR A 188 26.17 8.79 16.62
N ILE A 189 25.40 9.59 17.38
CA ILE A 189 24.21 10.24 16.89
C ILE A 189 24.51 11.71 16.53
N THR A 190 23.85 12.18 15.46
CA THR A 190 23.94 13.60 15.06
C THR A 190 22.97 14.46 15.86
N THR A 191 23.15 15.77 15.79
CA THR A 191 22.11 16.72 16.19
C THR A 191 20.89 16.56 15.30
N SER A 192 19.71 16.95 15.80
CA SER A 192 18.50 16.98 14.99
C SER A 192 18.66 17.94 13.82
N SER A 193 18.10 17.57 12.66
CA SER A 193 17.88 18.53 11.57
C SER A 193 16.95 19.64 12.06
N ALA A 194 17.08 20.84 11.48
CA ALA A 194 16.25 21.96 11.86
C ALA A 194 14.75 21.60 11.76
N PHE A 195 14.04 21.77 12.85
CA PHE A 195 12.59 21.56 12.90
C PHE A 195 11.88 22.63 12.05
N GLN A 196 10.89 22.20 11.32
CA GLN A 196 9.93 23.07 10.73
C GLN A 196 8.69 23.03 11.62
N ASP A 197 8.34 24.15 12.28
CA ASP A 197 7.11 24.22 13.07
C ASP A 197 5.94 23.71 12.26
N SER A 198 5.13 22.85 12.83
CA SER A 198 3.94 22.24 12.20
C SER A 198 4.22 21.05 11.24
N LEU A 199 5.46 20.59 11.09
CA LEU A 199 5.79 19.36 10.38
C LEU A 199 6.03 18.23 11.39
N ILE A 200 5.28 17.16 11.25
CA ILE A 200 5.44 15.94 12.02
C ILE A 200 5.87 14.84 11.05
N TRP A 201 7.04 14.27 11.28
CA TRP A 201 7.50 13.10 10.57
C TRP A 201 6.87 11.85 11.16
N ASP A 202 6.33 10.98 10.32
CA ASP A 202 5.61 9.78 10.73
C ASP A 202 6.47 8.52 10.51
N ASP A 203 7.13 8.41 9.34
CA ASP A 203 7.87 7.21 8.99
C ASP A 203 9.01 7.49 8.02
N VAL A 204 9.98 6.54 7.90
CA VAL A 204 11.16 6.69 7.07
C VAL A 204 11.62 5.35 6.49
N VAL A 205 12.04 5.34 5.23
CA VAL A 205 12.68 4.18 4.59
C VAL A 205 13.96 4.57 3.87
N TYR A 206 14.88 3.63 3.77
CA TYR A 206 16.10 3.77 2.99
C TYR A 206 15.79 3.55 1.49
N LEU A 207 16.22 4.47 0.65
CA LEU A 207 16.14 4.31 -0.81
C LEU A 207 17.43 3.71 -1.36
N SER A 208 18.42 4.55 -1.63
CA SER A 208 19.73 4.17 -2.14
C SER A 208 20.72 5.32 -2.00
N GLN A 209 22.02 5.05 -2.10
CA GLN A 209 23.08 6.07 -2.16
C GLN A 209 23.02 7.08 -1.00
N SER A 210 22.90 6.59 0.24
CA SER A 210 22.77 7.43 1.43
C SER A 210 21.58 8.37 1.42
N THR A 211 20.55 8.06 0.61
CA THR A 211 19.31 8.79 0.52
C THR A 211 18.19 7.98 1.14
N PHE A 212 17.38 8.65 1.94
CA PHE A 212 16.20 8.11 2.59
C PHE A 212 14.97 8.88 2.13
N LEU A 213 13.81 8.27 2.24
CA LEU A 213 12.51 8.92 2.13
C LEU A 213 11.92 9.05 3.54
N ALA A 214 11.73 10.25 4.01
CA ALA A 214 10.92 10.53 5.18
C ALA A 214 9.54 10.99 4.72
N VAL A 215 8.50 10.49 5.37
CA VAL A 215 7.11 10.88 5.14
C VAL A 215 6.55 11.47 6.41
N GLY A 216 5.64 12.43 6.26
CA GLY A 216 5.05 13.10 7.41
C GLY A 216 3.87 13.98 7.02
N THR A 217 3.33 14.67 8.00
CA THR A 217 2.18 15.55 7.86
C THR A 217 2.55 16.98 8.22
N PHE A 218 2.11 17.92 7.41
CA PHE A 218 2.29 19.34 7.63
C PHE A 218 0.94 20.01 7.88
N THR A 219 0.77 20.62 9.06
CA THR A 219 -0.46 21.32 9.42
C THR A 219 -0.40 22.78 8.99
N VAL A 220 -1.18 23.13 8.00
CA VAL A 220 -1.34 24.54 7.57
C VAL A 220 -2.33 25.22 8.52
N GLN A 221 -1.86 26.19 9.28
CA GLN A 221 -2.75 27.08 10.01
C GLN A 221 -3.46 28.00 9.01
N SER A 222 -4.76 27.85 8.87
CA SER A 222 -5.54 28.76 8.03
C SER A 222 -5.46 30.20 8.56
N SER A 223 -5.34 31.14 7.64
CA SER A 223 -5.27 32.58 7.96
C SER A 223 -6.46 33.01 8.85
N PRO A 224 -6.25 33.85 9.88
CA PRO A 224 -7.29 34.25 10.83
C PRO A 224 -8.49 35.01 10.23
N THR A 225 -8.49 35.22 8.93
CA THR A 225 -9.60 35.88 8.20
C THR A 225 -10.72 34.91 7.74
N GLN A 226 -10.54 33.61 7.88
CA GLN A 226 -11.60 32.62 7.62
C GLN A 226 -12.07 32.01 8.95
N SER A 227 -13.32 32.20 9.27
CA SER A 227 -13.95 31.63 10.49
C SER A 227 -15.04 30.62 10.09
N PRO A 228 -15.01 29.40 10.63
CA PRO A 228 -13.97 28.80 11.46
C PRO A 228 -12.81 28.25 10.62
N ALA A 229 -11.59 28.53 11.08
CA ALA A 229 -10.40 27.98 10.49
C ALA A 229 -10.28 26.48 10.81
N THR A 230 -10.58 25.64 9.87
CA THR A 230 -10.23 24.21 9.96
C THR A 230 -8.76 24.05 9.53
N PRO A 231 -7.87 23.59 10.40
CA PRO A 231 -6.51 23.27 9.98
C PRO A 231 -6.57 22.20 8.89
N THR A 232 -5.88 22.45 7.79
CA THR A 232 -5.72 21.47 6.71
C THR A 232 -4.36 20.83 6.86
N SER A 233 -4.32 19.51 7.03
CA SER A 233 -3.08 18.76 6.97
C SER A 233 -2.78 18.37 5.52
N GLN A 234 -1.50 18.36 5.18
CA GLN A 234 -0.98 17.93 3.88
C GLN A 234 0.10 16.87 4.10
N ILE A 235 0.19 15.92 3.22
CA ILE A 235 1.25 14.92 3.22
C ILE A 235 2.54 15.56 2.72
N VAL A 236 3.64 15.26 3.38
CA VAL A 236 5.00 15.67 3.00
C VAL A 236 5.84 14.44 2.73
N LEU A 237 6.47 14.39 1.56
CA LEU A 237 7.45 13.38 1.20
C LEU A 237 8.79 14.09 0.99
N ALA A 238 9.81 13.73 1.75
CA ALA A 238 11.11 14.36 1.67
C ALA A 238 12.22 13.35 1.39
N HIS A 239 13.05 13.67 0.41
CA HIS A 239 14.31 12.95 0.20
C HIS A 239 15.36 13.53 1.14
N ILE A 240 15.88 12.69 1.99
CA ILE A 240 16.86 13.03 3.02
C ILE A 240 18.20 12.42 2.65
N TYR A 241 19.24 13.22 2.63
CA TYR A 241 20.60 12.75 2.44
C TYR A 241 21.33 12.70 3.77
N TRP A 242 21.98 11.57 4.04
CA TRP A 242 22.91 11.44 5.14
C TRP A 242 23.92 10.30 4.88
N ASP A 243 25.20 10.61 4.92
CA ASP A 243 26.30 9.72 4.56
C ASP A 243 26.93 8.98 5.75
N GLY A 244 26.33 9.08 6.93
CA GLY A 244 26.90 8.51 8.16
C GLY A 244 27.92 9.42 8.86
N GLY A 245 28.10 10.64 8.38
CA GLY A 245 28.98 11.64 8.99
C GLY A 245 28.42 12.26 10.28
N SER A 246 29.14 13.22 10.83
CA SER A 246 28.75 13.96 12.04
C SER A 246 27.78 15.11 11.79
N THR A 247 27.50 15.42 10.52
CA THR A 247 26.54 16.45 10.14
C THR A 247 25.11 15.93 10.23
N ALA A 248 24.17 16.79 10.65
CA ALA A 248 22.77 16.44 10.65
C ALA A 248 22.26 16.05 9.25
N PRO A 249 21.26 15.16 9.16
CA PRO A 249 20.62 14.80 7.91
C PRO A 249 20.08 16.03 7.17
N GLN A 250 20.18 16.05 5.86
CA GLN A 250 19.81 17.18 5.02
C GLN A 250 18.62 16.85 4.12
N VAL A 251 17.64 17.71 4.10
CA VAL A 251 16.52 17.63 3.16
C VAL A 251 17.01 18.08 1.78
N LEU A 252 17.04 17.17 0.82
CA LEU A 252 17.40 17.47 -0.57
C LEU A 252 16.24 18.08 -1.34
N ARG A 253 15.06 17.54 -1.18
CA ARG A 253 13.83 17.98 -1.82
C ARG A 253 12.61 17.51 -1.06
N GLN A 254 11.52 18.23 -1.24
CA GLN A 254 10.22 17.89 -0.70
C GLN A 254 9.17 17.90 -1.79
N ALA A 255 8.18 17.01 -1.67
CA ALA A 255 6.94 17.03 -2.40
C ALA A 255 5.79 17.13 -1.41
N MET A 256 4.77 17.89 -1.78
CA MET A 256 3.55 18.03 -0.98
C MET A 256 2.43 17.29 -1.69
N GLY A 257 1.63 16.58 -0.94
CA GLY A 257 0.47 15.83 -1.44
C GLY A 257 -0.80 16.18 -0.68
N ASN A 258 -1.92 15.70 -1.20
CA ASN A 258 -3.19 15.82 -0.52
C ASN A 258 -3.36 14.66 0.46
N GLY A 259 -4.16 14.88 1.48
CA GLY A 259 -4.43 13.91 2.52
C GLY A 259 -3.95 14.37 3.88
N SER A 260 -4.31 13.63 4.90
CA SER A 260 -4.04 13.95 6.30
C SER A 260 -3.47 12.76 7.07
N GLU A 261 -3.45 11.58 6.46
CA GLU A 261 -3.05 10.33 7.12
C GLU A 261 -2.20 9.48 6.17
N ILE A 262 -1.09 9.00 6.68
CA ILE A 262 -0.22 8.03 6.02
C ILE A 262 -0.59 6.67 6.60
N HIS A 263 -0.93 5.73 5.72
CA HIS A 263 -1.37 4.40 6.15
C HIS A 263 -0.29 3.34 6.01
N SER A 264 0.59 3.49 5.02
CA SER A 264 1.68 2.53 4.81
C SER A 264 2.82 3.16 4.03
N LEU A 265 4.02 2.81 4.40
CA LEU A 265 5.25 3.11 3.69
C LEU A 265 6.02 1.81 3.50
N SER A 266 6.46 1.51 2.28
CA SER A 266 7.26 0.32 2.02
C SER A 266 8.36 0.62 1.03
N ARG A 267 9.54 0.05 1.27
CA ARG A 267 10.65 0.10 0.33
C ARG A 267 10.39 -0.86 -0.83
N THR A 268 10.72 -0.43 -2.06
CA THR A 268 10.62 -1.29 -3.23
C THR A 268 11.94 -2.00 -3.53
N TYR A 269 11.87 -3.11 -4.27
CA TYR A 269 13.06 -3.93 -4.56
C TYR A 269 14.12 -3.18 -5.39
N ASP A 270 13.70 -2.20 -6.18
CA ASP A 270 14.58 -1.39 -7.04
C ASP A 270 15.19 -0.17 -6.34
N GLY A 271 15.02 -0.08 -5.02
CA GLY A 271 15.57 0.99 -4.20
C GLY A 271 14.73 2.27 -4.22
N GLY A 272 13.47 2.18 -4.60
CA GLY A 272 12.46 3.20 -4.42
C GLY A 272 11.62 2.95 -3.16
N ALA A 273 10.47 3.60 -3.10
CA ALA A 273 9.46 3.41 -2.08
C ALA A 273 8.04 3.61 -2.63
N VAL A 274 7.07 3.03 -1.96
CA VAL A 274 5.65 3.26 -2.18
C VAL A 274 5.01 3.77 -0.89
N VAL A 275 4.13 4.74 -1.02
CA VAL A 275 3.43 5.37 0.10
C VAL A 275 1.94 5.36 -0.18
N ALA A 276 1.17 4.85 0.76
CA ALA A 276 -0.29 4.86 0.71
C ALA A 276 -0.84 5.82 1.75
N THR A 277 -1.79 6.64 1.33
CA THR A 277 -2.47 7.61 2.19
C THR A 277 -3.98 7.49 2.06
N ASN A 278 -4.70 8.24 2.87
CA ASN A 278 -6.15 8.29 2.80
C ASN A 278 -6.72 8.93 1.51
N GLN A 279 -5.89 9.52 0.65
CA GLN A 279 -6.34 10.15 -0.60
C GLN A 279 -5.50 9.79 -1.82
N GLU A 280 -4.21 9.54 -1.65
CA GLU A 280 -3.27 9.39 -2.74
C GLU A 280 -2.31 8.22 -2.50
N PHE A 281 -1.80 7.69 -3.59
CA PHE A 281 -0.74 6.70 -3.62
C PHE A 281 0.47 7.27 -4.35
N TYR A 282 1.66 7.07 -3.80
CA TYR A 282 2.89 7.58 -4.35
C TYR A 282 3.87 6.47 -4.69
N ILE A 283 4.50 6.59 -5.84
CA ILE A 283 5.66 5.81 -6.24
C ILE A 283 6.85 6.76 -6.24
N VAL A 284 7.81 6.49 -5.36
CA VAL A 284 8.94 7.37 -5.12
C VAL A 284 10.22 6.66 -5.52
N SER A 285 11.02 7.32 -6.35
CA SER A 285 12.39 6.93 -6.63
C SER A 285 13.35 8.02 -6.13
N ILE A 286 14.66 7.74 -6.16
CA ILE A 286 15.67 8.73 -5.79
C ILE A 286 15.53 10.04 -6.59
N ASN A 287 14.95 10.00 -7.78
CA ASN A 287 14.87 11.13 -8.69
C ASN A 287 13.46 11.65 -8.97
N SER A 288 12.42 10.92 -8.63
CA SER A 288 11.04 11.25 -8.98
C SER A 288 10.05 10.87 -7.89
N VAL A 289 8.95 11.60 -7.88
CA VAL A 289 7.74 11.26 -7.13
C VAL A 289 6.59 11.23 -8.13
N GLN A 290 5.96 10.09 -8.30
CA GLN A 290 4.74 9.92 -9.07
C GLN A 290 3.58 9.81 -8.11
N MET A 291 2.52 10.55 -8.37
CA MET A 291 1.31 10.59 -7.54
C MET A 291 0.13 10.04 -8.32
N GLN A 292 -0.70 9.28 -7.66
CA GLN A 292 -1.97 8.77 -8.19
C GLN A 292 -3.10 9.05 -7.19
N PRO A 293 -4.28 9.47 -7.64
CA PRO A 293 -5.42 9.74 -6.76
C PRO A 293 -6.10 8.42 -6.34
N LEU A 294 -5.40 7.58 -5.60
CA LEU A 294 -5.84 6.28 -5.12
C LEU A 294 -5.83 6.29 -3.59
N ALA A 295 -7.02 6.37 -3.00
CA ALA A 295 -7.19 6.27 -1.55
C ALA A 295 -7.15 4.81 -1.11
N SER A 296 -6.56 4.57 0.06
CA SER A 296 -6.55 3.25 0.69
C SER A 296 -6.50 3.37 2.21
N THR A 297 -6.83 2.30 2.91
CA THR A 297 -6.69 2.19 4.37
C THR A 297 -5.47 1.38 4.78
N THR A 298 -4.96 0.56 3.88
CA THR A 298 -3.78 -0.29 4.10
C THR A 298 -3.19 -0.64 2.74
N MET A 299 -1.89 -0.89 2.72
CA MET A 299 -1.16 -1.33 1.53
C MET A 299 -0.27 -2.52 1.87
N VAL A 300 -0.15 -3.44 0.92
CA VAL A 300 0.84 -4.51 0.97
C VAL A 300 1.69 -4.44 -0.29
N TYR A 301 3.00 -4.40 -0.11
CA TYR A 301 3.93 -4.42 -1.22
C TYR A 301 4.38 -5.86 -1.53
N GLU A 302 4.11 -6.30 -2.74
CA GLU A 302 4.52 -7.58 -3.30
C GLU A 302 5.87 -7.41 -4.01
N CYS A 303 6.92 -7.91 -3.38
CA CYS A 303 8.27 -7.70 -3.84
C CYS A 303 8.59 -8.47 -5.13
N GLU A 304 8.13 -9.72 -5.24
CA GLU A 304 8.44 -10.61 -6.36
C GLU A 304 8.02 -10.05 -7.71
N HIS A 305 6.84 -9.45 -7.76
CA HIS A 305 6.27 -8.90 -8.98
C HIS A 305 6.31 -7.36 -9.03
N ASN A 306 6.92 -6.70 -8.05
CA ASN A 306 6.98 -5.25 -7.92
C ASN A 306 5.60 -4.58 -8.00
N ARG A 307 4.68 -5.03 -7.17
CA ARG A 307 3.29 -4.57 -7.14
C ARG A 307 2.91 -4.09 -5.76
N ALA A 308 2.00 -3.14 -5.71
CA ALA A 308 1.34 -2.72 -4.47
C ALA A 308 -0.14 -3.11 -4.53
N TRP A 309 -0.62 -3.67 -3.43
CA TRP A 309 -2.03 -4.03 -3.23
C TRP A 309 -2.63 -3.07 -2.23
N LEU A 310 -3.62 -2.30 -2.67
CA LEU A 310 -4.28 -1.26 -1.87
C LEU A 310 -5.66 -1.74 -1.46
N PHE A 311 -5.95 -1.63 -0.18
CA PHE A 311 -7.23 -2.05 0.41
C PHE A 311 -8.04 -0.83 0.78
N GLY A 312 -9.35 -0.91 0.54
CA GLY A 312 -10.31 0.09 1.00
C GLY A 312 -10.87 -0.23 2.38
N GLU A 313 -11.89 0.51 2.73
CA GLU A 313 -12.65 0.28 3.97
C GLU A 313 -13.36 -1.08 3.95
N ARG A 314 -13.77 -1.53 5.14
CA ARG A 314 -14.64 -2.70 5.28
C ARG A 314 -15.89 -2.55 4.42
N GLY A 315 -16.24 -3.60 3.70
CA GLY A 315 -17.35 -3.60 2.75
C GLY A 315 -16.93 -3.28 1.31
N SER A 316 -15.67 -2.98 1.06
CA SER A 316 -15.15 -2.79 -0.30
C SER A 316 -15.30 -4.06 -1.12
N GLU A 317 -15.85 -3.94 -2.33
CA GLU A 317 -16.06 -5.05 -3.27
C GLU A 317 -14.84 -5.31 -4.17
N SER A 318 -13.81 -4.48 -4.06
CA SER A 318 -12.59 -4.60 -4.86
C SER A 318 -11.37 -4.10 -4.10
N ILE A 319 -10.21 -4.59 -4.52
CA ILE A 319 -8.90 -4.09 -4.15
C ILE A 319 -8.20 -3.55 -5.38
N LEU A 320 -7.25 -2.66 -5.19
CA LEU A 320 -6.46 -2.10 -6.29
C LEU A 320 -5.08 -2.76 -6.31
N ARG A 321 -4.68 -3.23 -7.48
CA ARG A 321 -3.31 -3.64 -7.76
C ARG A 321 -2.63 -2.57 -8.58
N VAL A 322 -1.51 -2.07 -8.09
CA VAL A 322 -0.68 -1.08 -8.80
C VAL A 322 0.64 -1.75 -9.19
N ASP A 323 0.97 -1.73 -10.45
CA ASP A 323 2.30 -2.08 -10.93
C ASP A 323 3.24 -0.90 -10.67
N VAL A 324 4.23 -1.11 -9.79
CA VAL A 324 5.11 -0.03 -9.33
C VAL A 324 6.04 0.44 -10.44
N SER A 325 6.40 -0.45 -11.37
CA SER A 325 7.32 -0.13 -12.48
C SER A 325 6.67 0.79 -13.51
N THR A 326 5.39 0.57 -13.80
CA THR A 326 4.65 1.32 -14.84
C THR A 326 3.74 2.40 -14.26
N GLY A 327 3.34 2.26 -13.01
CA GLY A 327 2.31 3.06 -12.37
C GLY A 327 0.89 2.70 -12.82
N GLU A 328 0.70 1.60 -13.54
CA GLU A 328 -0.64 1.18 -13.96
C GLU A 328 -1.43 0.56 -12.81
N SER A 329 -2.62 1.07 -12.57
CA SER A 329 -3.54 0.53 -11.58
C SER A 329 -4.61 -0.34 -12.20
N THR A 330 -4.95 -1.44 -11.55
CA THR A 330 -6.01 -2.36 -11.97
C THR A 330 -6.87 -2.72 -10.76
N SER A 331 -8.17 -2.49 -10.88
CA SER A 331 -9.13 -2.94 -9.87
C SER A 331 -9.34 -4.45 -10.02
N LYS A 332 -9.27 -5.17 -8.92
CA LYS A 332 -9.57 -6.59 -8.79
C LYS A 332 -10.81 -6.77 -7.91
N ASN A 333 -11.86 -7.36 -8.46
CA ASN A 333 -13.08 -7.62 -7.73
C ASN A 333 -12.89 -8.77 -6.75
N LEU A 334 -13.34 -8.60 -5.54
CA LEU A 334 -13.36 -9.65 -4.53
C LEU A 334 -14.57 -10.57 -4.73
N PRO A 335 -14.48 -11.86 -4.37
CA PRO A 335 -15.60 -12.80 -4.43
C PRO A 335 -16.79 -12.36 -3.55
N TYR A 336 -16.49 -11.69 -2.47
CA TYR A 336 -17.44 -11.03 -1.56
C TYR A 336 -16.80 -9.79 -0.93
N PRO A 337 -17.60 -8.84 -0.42
CA PRO A 337 -17.08 -7.61 0.17
C PRO A 337 -16.09 -7.89 1.31
N LEU A 338 -15.05 -7.07 1.42
CA LEU A 338 -14.03 -7.19 2.47
C LEU A 338 -14.69 -7.17 3.86
N PRO A 339 -14.59 -8.24 4.64
CA PRO A 339 -15.37 -8.39 5.87
C PRO A 339 -14.77 -7.66 7.06
N LEU A 340 -13.54 -7.18 6.94
CA LEU A 340 -12.78 -6.58 8.02
C LEU A 340 -12.27 -5.18 7.65
N GLN A 341 -12.04 -4.35 8.67
CA GLN A 341 -11.26 -3.13 8.57
C GLN A 341 -9.79 -3.53 8.67
N SER A 342 -9.05 -3.38 7.58
CA SER A 342 -7.65 -3.79 7.52
C SER A 342 -6.76 -2.89 8.40
N THR A 343 -5.84 -3.51 9.14
CA THR A 343 -4.79 -2.84 9.93
C THR A 343 -3.41 -3.13 9.39
N ALA A 344 -3.19 -4.36 8.94
CA ALA A 344 -1.92 -4.79 8.37
C ALA A 344 -2.14 -5.88 7.34
N GLY A 345 -1.14 -6.14 6.52
CA GLY A 345 -1.17 -7.22 5.55
C GLY A 345 0.22 -7.67 5.16
N MET A 346 0.31 -8.92 4.70
CA MET A 346 1.54 -9.52 4.26
C MET A 346 1.29 -10.47 3.08
N ILE A 347 2.34 -10.77 2.35
CA ILE A 347 2.31 -11.76 1.27
C ILE A 347 3.29 -12.86 1.60
N GLU A 348 2.82 -14.10 1.54
CA GLU A 348 3.61 -15.29 1.69
C GLU A 348 3.40 -16.18 0.46
N GLY A 349 4.45 -16.37 -0.31
CA GLY A 349 4.32 -16.98 -1.63
C GLY A 349 3.32 -16.23 -2.50
N ASP A 350 2.31 -16.95 -2.95
CA ASP A 350 1.23 -16.39 -3.78
C ASP A 350 -0.02 -16.00 -2.97
N VAL A 351 0.04 -16.05 -1.64
CA VAL A 351 -1.10 -15.76 -0.78
C VAL A 351 -0.92 -14.41 -0.09
N LEU A 352 -1.92 -13.57 -0.22
CA LEU A 352 -2.01 -12.28 0.42
C LEU A 352 -2.89 -12.42 1.67
N TYR A 353 -2.32 -12.14 2.82
CA TYR A 353 -3.01 -12.13 4.11
C TYR A 353 -3.32 -10.70 4.51
N ILE A 354 -4.58 -10.47 4.90
CA ILE A 354 -5.07 -9.20 5.39
C ILE A 354 -5.57 -9.42 6.81
N HIS A 355 -5.03 -8.67 7.75
CA HIS A 355 -5.40 -8.69 9.16
C HIS A 355 -6.19 -7.44 9.52
N GLY A 356 -7.09 -7.55 10.46
CA GLY A 356 -7.88 -6.41 10.92
C GLY A 356 -9.02 -6.81 11.84
N PHE A 357 -10.03 -5.95 11.93
CA PHE A 357 -11.16 -6.13 12.81
C PHE A 357 -12.46 -6.32 12.02
N ASN A 358 -13.22 -7.35 12.38
CA ASN A 358 -14.53 -7.59 11.80
C ASN A 358 -15.60 -6.62 12.37
N SER A 359 -16.85 -6.76 11.92
CA SER A 359 -17.96 -5.89 12.36
C SER A 359 -18.26 -5.93 13.87
N ASN A 360 -17.79 -6.95 14.57
CA ASN A 360 -17.98 -7.14 16.01
C ASN A 360 -16.78 -6.61 16.81
N GLY A 361 -15.79 -5.99 16.15
CA GLY A 361 -14.56 -5.53 16.78
C GLY A 361 -13.62 -6.67 17.19
N LYS A 362 -13.84 -7.88 16.69
CA LYS A 362 -12.93 -9.01 16.91
C LYS A 362 -11.87 -9.02 15.84
N ALA A 363 -10.64 -9.35 16.23
CA ALA A 363 -9.56 -9.65 15.33
C ALA A 363 -9.92 -10.78 14.38
N ASP A 364 -9.60 -10.62 13.12
CA ASP A 364 -9.91 -11.56 12.07
C ASP A 364 -8.89 -11.43 10.93
N ARG A 365 -8.85 -12.42 10.07
CA ARG A 365 -7.92 -12.50 8.97
C ARG A 365 -8.63 -12.98 7.71
N VAL A 366 -8.19 -12.45 6.56
CA VAL A 366 -8.60 -12.88 5.23
C VAL A 366 -7.36 -13.29 4.46
N SER A 367 -7.40 -14.44 3.82
CA SER A 367 -6.40 -14.86 2.83
C SER A 367 -6.95 -14.77 1.42
N LEU A 368 -6.13 -14.32 0.51
CA LEU A 368 -6.41 -14.17 -0.93
C LEU A 368 -5.32 -14.87 -1.71
N ASP A 369 -5.67 -15.92 -2.43
CA ASP A 369 -4.76 -16.56 -3.37
C ASP A 369 -4.66 -15.70 -4.64
N LEU A 370 -3.49 -15.14 -4.88
CA LEU A 370 -3.21 -14.23 -6.00
C LEU A 370 -3.08 -14.97 -7.34
N THR A 371 -2.91 -16.29 -7.33
CA THR A 371 -2.85 -17.11 -8.54
C THR A 371 -4.24 -17.45 -9.07
N LEU A 372 -5.25 -17.46 -8.21
CA LEU A 372 -6.63 -17.75 -8.56
C LEU A 372 -7.33 -16.52 -9.16
N GLU A 373 -6.75 -15.99 -10.21
CA GLU A 373 -7.46 -15.03 -11.05
C GLU A 373 -8.59 -15.75 -11.81
N GLY A 374 -9.74 -15.09 -11.94
CA GLY A 374 -10.89 -15.65 -12.64
C GLY A 374 -10.49 -16.20 -14.01
N SER A 375 -11.12 -17.29 -14.43
CA SER A 375 -10.79 -18.06 -15.64
C SER A 375 -10.72 -17.24 -16.94
N LEU A 376 -11.26 -16.02 -16.92
CA LEU A 376 -11.24 -15.09 -18.05
C LEU A 376 -10.09 -14.08 -18.01
N SER A 377 -9.28 -14.06 -16.94
CA SER A 377 -8.22 -13.05 -16.75
C SER A 377 -7.16 -13.09 -17.86
N SER A 378 -6.73 -14.29 -18.24
CA SER A 378 -5.76 -14.51 -19.32
C SER A 378 -6.27 -14.09 -20.70
N GLY A 379 -7.59 -14.04 -20.88
CA GLY A 379 -8.25 -13.63 -22.13
C GLY A 379 -8.62 -12.14 -22.21
N ARG A 380 -8.34 -11.34 -21.19
CA ARG A 380 -8.83 -9.96 -21.08
C ARG A 380 -8.51 -9.09 -22.30
N GLY A 381 -7.28 -9.14 -22.79
CA GLY A 381 -6.88 -8.36 -23.97
C GLY A 381 -7.67 -8.75 -25.22
N PHE A 382 -7.84 -10.04 -25.44
CA PHE A 382 -8.64 -10.57 -26.55
C PHE A 382 -10.14 -10.22 -26.42
N LEU A 383 -10.71 -10.36 -25.22
CA LEU A 383 -12.10 -10.02 -24.97
C LEU A 383 -12.38 -8.53 -25.19
N ASN A 384 -11.52 -7.65 -24.68
CA ASN A 384 -11.64 -6.21 -24.90
C ASN A 384 -11.57 -5.87 -26.40
N PHE A 385 -10.60 -6.44 -27.12
CA PHE A 385 -10.45 -6.21 -28.53
C PHE A 385 -11.65 -6.73 -29.34
N ALA A 386 -12.11 -7.94 -29.06
CA ALA A 386 -13.29 -8.53 -29.70
C ALA A 386 -14.54 -7.70 -29.42
N PHE A 387 -14.72 -7.23 -28.17
CA PHE A 387 -15.85 -6.40 -27.78
C PHE A 387 -15.85 -5.05 -28.50
N ILE A 388 -14.70 -4.39 -28.63
CA ILE A 388 -14.57 -3.13 -29.36
C ILE A 388 -14.91 -3.35 -30.85
N ILE A 389 -14.36 -4.38 -31.50
CA ILE A 389 -14.61 -4.66 -32.92
C ILE A 389 -16.09 -4.90 -33.15
N VAL A 390 -16.71 -5.78 -32.39
CA VAL A 390 -18.13 -6.12 -32.55
C VAL A 390 -18.99 -4.88 -32.28
N GLY A 391 -18.70 -4.10 -31.25
CA GLY A 391 -19.39 -2.84 -30.95
C GLY A 391 -19.29 -1.82 -32.09
N VAL A 392 -18.10 -1.66 -32.67
CA VAL A 392 -17.90 -0.77 -33.85
C VAL A 392 -18.70 -1.26 -35.07
N ILE A 393 -18.65 -2.58 -35.37
CA ILE A 393 -19.44 -3.16 -36.47
C ILE A 393 -20.92 -2.91 -36.26
N MET A 394 -21.45 -3.13 -35.05
CA MET A 394 -22.85 -2.88 -34.75
C MET A 394 -23.22 -1.41 -34.90
N MET A 395 -22.40 -0.47 -34.42
CA MET A 395 -22.63 0.97 -34.57
C MET A 395 -22.60 1.39 -36.05
N VAL A 396 -21.63 0.92 -36.82
CA VAL A 396 -21.53 1.25 -38.25
C VAL A 396 -22.73 0.71 -39.02
N THR A 397 -23.15 -0.51 -38.73
CA THR A 397 -24.33 -1.11 -39.35
C THR A 397 -25.60 -0.31 -39.04
N GLN A 398 -25.79 0.09 -37.79
CA GLN A 398 -26.93 0.94 -37.41
C GLN A 398 -26.88 2.31 -38.08
N ALA A 399 -25.72 2.96 -38.12
CA ALA A 399 -25.54 4.24 -38.81
C ALA A 399 -25.84 4.11 -40.31
N TYR A 400 -25.38 3.04 -40.95
CA TYR A 400 -25.66 2.76 -42.37
C TYR A 400 -27.18 2.64 -42.62
N LEU A 401 -27.88 1.83 -41.81
CA LEU A 401 -29.32 1.67 -41.91
C LEU A 401 -30.07 2.98 -41.71
N MET A 402 -29.62 3.83 -40.79
CA MET A 402 -30.24 5.17 -40.61
C MET A 402 -30.02 6.09 -41.82
N VAL A 403 -28.85 6.11 -42.43
CA VAL A 403 -28.50 6.91 -43.61
C VAL A 403 -29.28 6.42 -44.84
N GLU A 404 -29.36 5.10 -45.04
CA GLU A 404 -30.17 4.51 -46.11
C GLU A 404 -31.63 4.91 -46.02
N LYS A 405 -32.20 4.83 -44.80
CA LYS A 405 -33.57 5.27 -44.54
C LYS A 405 -33.78 6.77 -44.82
N ALA A 406 -32.84 7.63 -44.38
CA ALA A 406 -32.91 9.07 -44.63
C ALA A 406 -32.82 9.40 -46.13
N THR A 407 -32.07 8.64 -46.91
CA THR A 407 -31.96 8.80 -48.36
C THR A 407 -33.18 8.30 -49.11
N HIS A 408 -33.82 7.23 -48.65
CA HIS A 408 -35.11 6.78 -49.23
C HIS A 408 -36.26 7.74 -48.94
N LEU A 409 -36.29 8.34 -47.73
CA LEU A 409 -37.29 9.34 -47.39
C LEU A 409 -37.17 10.67 -48.23
N LYS A 410 -35.98 11.00 -48.74
CA LYS A 410 -35.76 12.14 -49.60
C LYS A 410 -36.15 11.90 -51.07
N LYS A 411 -36.30 10.66 -51.49
CA LYS A 411 -36.65 10.26 -52.85
C LYS A 411 -38.14 9.96 -53.04
N ALA A 412 -38.91 9.85 -51.98
CA ALA A 412 -40.34 9.74 -51.94
C ALA A 412 -41.02 11.10 -51.70
#